data_17addfeba5f0ffdccaa2241fea165b6f
#
_entry.id   17addfeba5f0ffdccaa2241fea165b6f
#
_cell.length_a   1.000
_cell.length_b   1.000
_cell.length_c   1.000
_cell.angle_alpha   90.00
_cell.angle_beta   90.00
_cell.angle_gamma   90.00
#
_symmetry.space_group_name_H-M   'P 1'
#
loop_
_entity.id
_entity.type
_entity.pdbx_description
1 polymer ?
#
loop_
_entity_poly.entity_id
_entity_poly.type
_entity_poly.pdbx_seq_one_letter_code
_entity_poly.pdbx_strand_id
1 'polypeptide(L)'
;METKNLTISLIYGSVRTERQGIKAARYLEKKLQKRNHNVYFIDPLEYRLPFLDKIYKEYEQGKAPETMEKLSQMFENSDGFLIVTGEYNHSIPPALKNLLDHFQSEYFFKPSAIASYSAGNFGGVRSAVHLRLILGELGMPAISSILPFPFIGSLFDENLVPKNKFTEPSMQRFLDEFEWYLYAFKNQRTKGVPY
;
A
#
# COMPACT_ATOMS: atom_id res chain seq x y z
N MET A 1 -11.14 -20.64 12.83
CA MET A 1 -11.42 -20.14 11.47
C MET A 1 -10.23 -20.49 10.61
N GLU A 2 -10.41 -21.26 9.54
CA GLU A 2 -9.35 -21.43 8.55
C GLU A 2 -8.99 -20.05 7.99
N THR A 3 -7.77 -19.61 8.21
CA THR A 3 -7.23 -18.38 7.62
C THR A 3 -7.10 -18.59 6.12
N LYS A 4 -8.15 -18.22 5.37
CA LYS A 4 -8.07 -18.22 3.90
C LYS A 4 -7.00 -17.24 3.47
N ASN A 5 -6.11 -17.66 2.58
CA ASN A 5 -5.10 -16.79 1.99
C ASN A 5 -5.77 -15.57 1.36
N LEU A 6 -5.27 -14.38 1.71
CA LEU A 6 -5.67 -13.11 1.11
C LEU A 6 -4.62 -12.71 0.08
N THR A 7 -5.02 -11.95 -0.92
CA THR A 7 -4.12 -11.31 -1.88
C THR A 7 -4.07 -9.81 -1.58
N ILE A 8 -2.88 -9.27 -1.37
CA ILE A 8 -2.67 -7.88 -0.94
C ILE A 8 -1.72 -7.19 -1.91
N SER A 9 -2.14 -6.08 -2.48
CA SER A 9 -1.23 -5.18 -3.19
C SER A 9 -0.48 -4.31 -2.19
N LEU A 10 0.85 -4.52 -2.06
CA LEU A 10 1.73 -3.67 -1.29
C LEU A 10 2.36 -2.65 -2.24
N ILE A 11 1.92 -1.39 -2.13
CA ILE A 11 2.37 -0.30 -2.99
C ILE A 11 3.44 0.51 -2.28
N TYR A 12 4.64 0.56 -2.84
CA TYR A 12 5.73 1.40 -2.36
C TYR A 12 5.78 2.73 -3.11
N GLY A 13 5.89 3.85 -2.40
CA GLY A 13 5.64 5.18 -2.97
C GLY A 13 6.86 5.97 -3.45
N SER A 14 8.10 5.48 -3.35
CA SER A 14 9.28 6.29 -3.64
C SER A 14 10.12 5.76 -4.80
N VAL A 15 10.59 6.69 -5.65
CA VAL A 15 11.50 6.43 -6.79
C VAL A 15 12.90 7.04 -6.59
N ARG A 16 13.23 7.53 -5.39
CA ARG A 16 14.54 8.15 -5.12
C ARG A 16 15.67 7.12 -5.24
N THR A 17 16.86 7.55 -5.67
CA THR A 17 18.03 6.68 -5.87
C THR A 17 18.41 5.90 -4.61
N GLU A 18 18.48 6.57 -3.45
CA GLU A 18 18.83 5.94 -2.15
C GLU A 18 17.63 5.85 -1.22
N ARG A 19 16.54 5.24 -1.70
CA ARG A 19 15.25 5.16 -1.01
C ARG A 19 15.26 4.21 0.20
N GLN A 20 15.60 4.70 1.38
CA GLN A 20 15.66 3.92 2.61
C GLN A 20 14.32 3.27 3.00
N GLY A 21 13.19 3.87 2.61
CA GLY A 21 11.86 3.34 2.89
C GLY A 21 11.56 1.98 2.26
N ILE A 22 12.35 1.53 1.27
CA ILE A 22 12.23 0.18 0.71
C ILE A 22 12.43 -0.90 1.78
N LYS A 23 13.21 -0.64 2.83
CA LYS A 23 13.40 -1.56 3.96
C LYS A 23 12.10 -1.81 4.72
N ALA A 24 11.30 -0.76 4.95
CA ALA A 24 10.00 -0.87 5.59
C ALA A 24 9.01 -1.67 4.71
N ALA A 25 8.99 -1.39 3.40
CA ALA A 25 8.14 -2.12 2.47
C ALA A 25 8.50 -3.61 2.40
N ARG A 26 9.77 -3.96 2.27
CA ARG A 26 10.24 -5.36 2.26
C ARG A 26 10.05 -6.06 3.61
N TYR A 27 10.19 -5.34 4.72
CA TYR A 27 9.85 -5.86 6.04
C TYR A 27 8.38 -6.26 6.12
N LEU A 28 7.47 -5.39 5.70
CA LEU A 28 6.02 -5.65 5.70
C LEU A 28 5.64 -6.78 4.74
N GLU A 29 6.24 -6.82 3.55
CA GLU A 29 6.05 -7.92 2.60
C GLU A 29 6.37 -9.28 3.26
N LYS A 30 7.57 -9.41 3.88
CA LYS A 30 7.98 -10.64 4.59
C LYS A 30 6.98 -11.01 5.71
N LYS A 31 6.43 -10.00 6.44
CA LYS A 31 5.47 -10.25 7.51
C LYS A 31 4.12 -10.74 7.00
N LEU A 32 3.62 -10.18 5.90
CA LEU A 32 2.40 -10.64 5.24
C LEU A 32 2.56 -12.06 4.68
N GLN A 33 3.68 -12.35 4.01
CA GLN A 33 3.98 -13.68 3.49
C GLN A 33 4.09 -14.72 4.62
N LYS A 34 4.70 -14.35 5.77
CA LYS A 34 4.76 -15.22 6.96
C LYS A 34 3.37 -15.52 7.56
N ARG A 35 2.39 -14.65 7.30
CA ARG A 35 0.98 -14.85 7.66
C ARG A 35 0.19 -15.61 6.58
N ASN A 36 0.87 -16.21 5.60
CA ASN A 36 0.33 -16.97 4.47
C ASN A 36 -0.53 -16.14 3.51
N HIS A 37 -0.25 -14.84 3.35
CA HIS A 37 -0.89 -14.01 2.34
C HIS A 37 -0.07 -13.95 1.05
N ASN A 38 -0.76 -13.85 -0.10
CA ASN A 38 -0.15 -13.52 -1.38
C ASN A 38 0.09 -12.02 -1.43
N VAL A 39 1.28 -11.59 -1.85
CA VAL A 39 1.63 -10.18 -1.93
C VAL A 39 2.07 -9.82 -3.34
N TYR A 40 1.37 -8.89 -3.96
CA TYR A 40 1.84 -8.17 -5.12
C TYR A 40 2.67 -6.98 -4.64
N PHE A 41 3.98 -7.06 -4.78
CA PHE A 41 4.87 -5.96 -4.43
C PHE A 41 4.98 -5.00 -5.61
N ILE A 42 4.42 -3.80 -5.45
CA ILE A 42 4.34 -2.80 -6.53
C ILE A 42 5.31 -1.66 -6.24
N ASP A 43 6.37 -1.64 -7.01
CA ASP A 43 7.44 -0.66 -6.96
C ASP A 43 7.35 0.24 -8.21
N PRO A 44 7.16 1.56 -8.08
CA PRO A 44 7.04 2.45 -9.24
C PRO A 44 8.31 2.57 -10.09
N LEU A 45 9.45 2.00 -9.66
CA LEU A 45 10.62 1.82 -10.53
C LEU A 45 10.50 0.63 -11.47
N GLU A 46 9.77 -0.42 -11.06
CA GLU A 46 9.48 -1.60 -11.87
C GLU A 46 8.23 -1.37 -12.74
N TYR A 47 7.20 -0.77 -12.14
CA TYR A 47 5.93 -0.43 -12.81
C TYR A 47 5.89 1.04 -13.17
N ARG A 48 6.69 1.44 -14.15
CA ARG A 48 6.79 2.83 -14.57
C ARG A 48 5.56 3.25 -15.35
N LEU A 49 4.91 4.32 -14.88
CA LEU A 49 3.81 4.98 -15.56
C LEU A 49 4.26 6.38 -16.03
N PRO A 50 3.76 6.87 -17.17
CA PRO A 50 3.97 8.27 -17.57
C PRO A 50 3.33 9.20 -16.53
N PHE A 51 3.56 10.50 -16.62
CA PHE A 51 2.68 11.45 -15.93
C PHE A 51 1.25 11.25 -16.41
N LEU A 52 0.31 11.36 -15.46
CA LEU A 52 -1.09 11.14 -15.75
C LEU A 52 -1.57 12.07 -16.87
N ASP A 53 -1.96 11.47 -17.97
CA ASP A 53 -2.63 12.08 -19.09
C ASP A 53 -3.99 11.42 -19.31
N LYS A 54 -4.01 10.08 -19.24
CA LYS A 54 -5.17 9.25 -19.46
C LYS A 54 -5.24 8.15 -18.39
N ILE A 55 -6.40 8.02 -17.71
CA ILE A 55 -6.60 6.96 -16.71
C ILE A 55 -7.00 5.64 -17.38
N TYR A 56 -6.81 4.52 -16.67
CA TYR A 56 -6.99 3.17 -17.23
C TYR A 56 -8.38 2.96 -17.87
N LYS A 57 -9.45 3.39 -17.21
CA LYS A 57 -10.83 3.24 -17.71
C LYS A 57 -11.14 3.99 -19.01
N GLU A 58 -10.28 4.90 -19.45
CA GLU A 58 -10.44 5.66 -20.71
C GLU A 58 -9.83 4.94 -21.91
N TYR A 59 -9.17 3.80 -21.70
CA TYR A 59 -8.71 2.93 -22.78
C TYR A 59 -9.80 1.90 -23.12
N GLU A 60 -9.86 1.51 -24.40
CA GLU A 60 -10.62 0.32 -24.79
C GLU A 60 -10.01 -0.92 -24.11
N GLN A 61 -10.84 -1.89 -23.80
CA GLN A 61 -10.41 -3.12 -23.12
C GLN A 61 -9.21 -3.79 -23.81
N GLY A 62 -8.13 -4.02 -23.09
CA GLY A 62 -6.91 -4.63 -23.60
C GLY A 62 -6.08 -3.72 -24.52
N LYS A 63 -6.34 -2.41 -24.54
CA LYS A 63 -5.60 -1.43 -25.35
C LYS A 63 -4.79 -0.44 -24.50
N ALA A 64 -4.83 -0.54 -23.18
CA ALA A 64 -3.96 0.25 -22.32
C ALA A 64 -2.50 -0.21 -22.44
N PRO A 65 -1.52 0.64 -22.06
CA PRO A 65 -0.13 0.21 -21.95
C PRO A 65 0.01 -1.07 -21.11
N GLU A 66 0.89 -1.98 -21.49
CA GLU A 66 1.08 -3.29 -20.83
C GLU A 66 1.26 -3.16 -19.30
N THR A 67 2.01 -2.15 -18.84
CA THR A 67 2.17 -1.89 -17.40
C THR A 67 0.84 -1.57 -16.72
N MET A 68 -0.04 -0.82 -17.37
CA MET A 68 -1.35 -0.49 -16.82
C MET A 68 -2.28 -1.72 -16.79
N GLU A 69 -2.31 -2.52 -17.86
CA GLU A 69 -3.07 -3.78 -17.91
C GLU A 69 -2.64 -4.72 -16.77
N LYS A 70 -1.33 -4.86 -16.57
CA LYS A 70 -0.77 -5.70 -15.52
C LYS A 70 -1.12 -5.20 -14.11
N LEU A 71 -1.03 -3.90 -13.88
CA LEU A 71 -1.39 -3.29 -12.59
C LEU A 71 -2.89 -3.39 -12.32
N SER A 72 -3.74 -3.12 -13.31
CA SER A 72 -5.20 -3.28 -13.18
C SER A 72 -5.55 -4.70 -12.75
N GLN A 73 -5.02 -5.70 -13.44
CA GLN A 73 -5.24 -7.11 -13.08
C GLN A 73 -4.77 -7.44 -11.65
N MET A 74 -3.61 -6.91 -11.21
CA MET A 74 -3.14 -7.09 -9.83
C MET A 74 -4.09 -6.43 -8.83
N PHE A 75 -4.56 -5.22 -9.12
CA PHE A 75 -5.47 -4.49 -8.25
C PHE A 75 -6.85 -5.16 -8.17
N GLU A 76 -7.40 -5.60 -9.28
CA GLU A 76 -8.65 -6.34 -9.32
C GLU A 76 -8.60 -7.62 -8.48
N ASN A 77 -7.49 -8.36 -8.57
CA ASN A 77 -7.27 -9.61 -7.84
C ASN A 77 -6.92 -9.41 -6.35
N SER A 78 -6.71 -8.18 -5.92
CA SER A 78 -6.37 -7.89 -4.53
C SER A 78 -7.61 -7.80 -3.64
N ASP A 79 -7.47 -8.31 -2.42
CA ASP A 79 -8.48 -8.17 -1.36
C ASP A 79 -8.38 -6.82 -0.64
N GLY A 80 -7.24 -6.13 -0.74
CA GLY A 80 -6.98 -4.81 -0.21
C GLY A 80 -5.55 -4.33 -0.46
N PHE A 81 -5.23 -3.15 0.05
CA PHE A 81 -4.03 -2.40 -0.29
C PHE A 81 -3.23 -2.01 0.95
N LEU A 82 -1.95 -2.33 1.00
CA LEU A 82 -1.01 -1.81 1.99
C LEU A 82 -0.09 -0.80 1.32
N ILE A 83 -0.17 0.47 1.72
CA ILE A 83 0.58 1.54 1.08
C ILE A 83 1.70 2.01 1.99
N VAL A 84 2.94 1.97 1.48
CA VAL A 84 4.14 2.41 2.19
C VAL A 84 4.60 3.74 1.61
N THR A 85 4.29 4.83 2.31
CA THR A 85 4.54 6.21 1.86
C THR A 85 5.68 6.89 2.61
N GLY A 86 6.55 7.58 1.88
CA GLY A 86 7.45 8.57 2.46
C GLY A 86 6.77 9.92 2.66
N GLU A 87 7.38 10.80 3.45
CA GLU A 87 6.93 12.17 3.60
C GLU A 87 7.82 13.12 2.78
N TYR A 88 7.23 13.75 1.77
CA TYR A 88 7.86 14.78 0.93
C TYR A 88 7.15 16.10 1.18
N ASN A 89 7.80 17.00 1.93
CA ASN A 89 7.24 18.32 2.25
C ASN A 89 5.80 18.22 2.82
N HIS A 90 5.61 17.37 3.84
CA HIS A 90 4.33 17.09 4.52
C HIS A 90 3.27 16.37 3.66
N SER A 91 3.61 15.91 2.46
CA SER A 91 2.68 15.19 1.58
C SER A 91 3.25 13.85 1.10
N ILE A 92 2.49 13.14 0.27
CA ILE A 92 2.89 11.89 -0.35
C ILE A 92 3.89 12.15 -1.49
N PRO A 93 4.74 11.16 -1.82
CA PRO A 93 5.62 11.26 -2.99
C PRO A 93 4.83 11.41 -4.29
N PRO A 94 5.29 12.25 -5.25
CA PRO A 94 4.62 12.42 -6.55
C PRO A 94 4.44 11.11 -7.32
N ALA A 95 5.41 10.21 -7.25
CA ALA A 95 5.34 8.91 -7.93
C ALA A 95 4.21 8.03 -7.37
N LEU A 96 3.94 8.09 -6.05
CA LEU A 96 2.81 7.40 -5.43
C LEU A 96 1.49 7.99 -5.92
N LYS A 97 1.37 9.32 -5.90
CA LYS A 97 0.14 10.00 -6.35
C LYS A 97 -0.14 9.69 -7.81
N ASN A 98 0.88 9.77 -8.66
CA ASN A 98 0.77 9.45 -10.08
C ASN A 98 0.28 8.01 -10.30
N LEU A 99 0.84 7.02 -9.58
CA LEU A 99 0.42 5.63 -9.70
C LEU A 99 -1.04 5.44 -9.28
N LEU A 100 -1.44 6.02 -8.15
CA LEU A 100 -2.80 5.88 -7.62
C LEU A 100 -3.84 6.49 -8.56
N ASP A 101 -3.55 7.62 -9.18
CA ASP A 101 -4.49 8.36 -10.01
C ASP A 101 -4.75 7.72 -11.39
N HIS A 102 -3.91 6.78 -11.82
CA HIS A 102 -4.14 6.06 -13.08
C HIS A 102 -5.29 5.05 -13.02
N PHE A 103 -5.77 4.69 -11.83
CA PHE A 103 -6.80 3.67 -11.62
C PHE A 103 -7.95 4.21 -10.77
N GLN A 104 -9.08 3.54 -10.80
CA GLN A 104 -10.28 3.96 -10.06
C GLN A 104 -11.12 2.77 -9.58
N SER A 105 -11.88 2.11 -10.46
CA SER A 105 -12.79 1.02 -10.10
C SER A 105 -12.09 -0.21 -9.53
N GLU A 106 -10.83 -0.42 -9.87
CA GLU A 106 -9.97 -1.51 -9.38
C GLU A 106 -9.78 -1.46 -7.85
N TYR A 107 -9.98 -0.27 -7.25
CA TYR A 107 -9.85 -0.03 -5.82
C TYR A 107 -11.15 -0.21 -5.03
N PHE A 108 -12.31 -0.11 -5.69
CA PHE A 108 -13.58 0.05 -5.02
C PHE A 108 -13.91 -1.10 -4.05
N PHE A 109 -14.44 -0.73 -2.88
CA PHE A 109 -14.88 -1.65 -1.83
C PHE A 109 -13.78 -2.59 -1.29
N LYS A 110 -12.53 -2.16 -1.35
CA LYS A 110 -11.38 -2.86 -0.78
C LYS A 110 -10.73 -1.99 0.28
N PRO A 111 -10.42 -2.51 1.48
CA PRO A 111 -9.82 -1.71 2.54
C PRO A 111 -8.35 -1.41 2.24
N SER A 112 -7.87 -0.32 2.81
CA SER A 112 -6.46 0.05 2.74
C SER A 112 -5.85 0.21 4.13
N ALA A 113 -4.52 0.04 4.20
CA ALA A 113 -3.71 0.31 5.37
C ALA A 113 -2.51 1.19 5.00
N ILE A 114 -2.10 2.08 5.90
CA ILE A 114 -1.05 3.06 5.64
C ILE A 114 0.13 2.81 6.57
N ALA A 115 1.27 2.48 5.99
CA ALA A 115 2.56 2.55 6.65
C ALA A 115 3.32 3.76 6.11
N SER A 116 3.88 4.56 7.01
CA SER A 116 4.60 5.77 6.62
C SER A 116 6.02 5.80 7.16
N TYR A 117 6.89 6.56 6.53
CA TYR A 117 8.28 6.68 7.00
C TYR A 117 8.84 8.08 6.77
N SER A 118 9.82 8.46 7.59
CA SER A 118 10.64 9.65 7.37
C SER A 118 12.06 9.45 7.92
N ALA A 119 12.97 10.35 7.53
CA ALA A 119 14.31 10.40 8.10
C ALA A 119 14.30 10.88 9.57
N GLY A 120 13.30 11.70 9.95
CA GLY A 120 13.15 12.24 11.30
C GLY A 120 12.23 11.39 12.19
N ASN A 121 11.95 11.93 13.38
CA ASN A 121 11.24 11.26 14.47
C ASN A 121 9.72 11.10 14.24
N PHE A 122 9.11 11.84 13.31
CA PHE A 122 7.67 11.77 13.07
C PHE A 122 7.22 10.59 12.20
N GLY A 123 8.14 9.87 11.58
CA GLY A 123 7.82 8.65 10.83
C GLY A 123 6.87 8.86 9.64
N GLY A 124 6.75 10.08 9.11
CA GLY A 124 5.91 10.37 7.95
C GLY A 124 4.41 10.49 8.23
N VAL A 125 4.00 10.76 9.47
CA VAL A 125 2.57 10.80 9.84
C VAL A 125 1.76 11.86 9.11
N ARG A 126 2.35 13.00 8.71
CA ARG A 126 1.64 14.05 7.95
C ARG A 126 1.28 13.56 6.55
N SER A 127 2.21 12.88 5.90
CA SER A 127 1.98 12.21 4.62
C SER A 127 0.88 11.14 4.74
N ALA A 128 0.88 10.36 5.83
CA ALA A 128 -0.15 9.35 6.10
C ALA A 128 -1.55 9.96 6.26
N VAL A 129 -1.68 11.07 6.99
CA VAL A 129 -2.95 11.80 7.13
C VAL A 129 -3.43 12.33 5.78
N HIS A 130 -2.54 12.91 4.99
CA HIS A 130 -2.87 13.39 3.65
C HIS A 130 -3.31 12.25 2.71
N LEU A 131 -2.59 11.12 2.76
CA LEU A 131 -2.93 9.93 1.97
C LEU A 131 -4.32 9.38 2.33
N ARG A 132 -4.72 9.43 3.61
CA ARG A 132 -6.04 8.96 4.06
C ARG A 132 -7.20 9.64 3.33
N LEU A 133 -7.09 10.93 3.05
CA LEU A 133 -8.11 11.68 2.28
C LEU A 133 -8.17 11.18 0.83
N ILE A 134 -7.01 10.96 0.22
CA ILE A 134 -6.90 10.45 -1.15
C ILE A 134 -7.50 9.05 -1.28
N LEU A 135 -7.18 8.15 -0.34
CA LEU A 135 -7.70 6.78 -0.36
C LEU A 135 -9.21 6.73 -0.15
N GLY A 136 -9.77 7.64 0.65
CA GLY A 136 -11.21 7.79 0.82
C GLY A 136 -11.91 8.13 -0.49
N GLU A 137 -11.38 9.10 -1.25
CA GLU A 137 -11.89 9.49 -2.57
C GLU A 137 -11.76 8.36 -3.60
N LEU A 138 -10.67 7.59 -3.54
CA LEU A 138 -10.44 6.44 -4.44
C LEU A 138 -11.28 5.19 -4.08
N GLY A 139 -12.17 5.26 -3.09
CA GLY A 139 -13.02 4.13 -2.70
C GLY A 139 -12.29 3.04 -1.90
N MET A 140 -11.11 3.35 -1.35
CA MET A 140 -10.31 2.48 -0.48
C MET A 140 -10.36 2.97 0.97
N PRO A 141 -11.38 2.67 1.78
CA PRO A 141 -11.43 3.13 3.16
C PRO A 141 -10.20 2.64 3.94
N ALA A 142 -9.49 3.58 4.56
CA ALA A 142 -8.30 3.26 5.34
C ALA A 142 -8.68 2.81 6.75
N ILE A 143 -7.99 1.77 7.26
CA ILE A 143 -8.13 1.33 8.66
C ILE A 143 -7.73 2.44 9.61
N SER A 144 -8.14 2.33 10.89
CA SER A 144 -7.90 3.39 11.89
C SER A 144 -6.42 3.58 12.19
N SER A 145 -5.67 2.49 12.33
CA SER A 145 -4.23 2.52 12.62
C SER A 145 -3.41 3.07 11.46
N ILE A 146 -2.31 3.73 11.82
CA ILE A 146 -1.20 4.08 10.93
C ILE A 146 0.06 3.43 11.52
N LEU A 147 0.93 2.88 10.69
CA LEU A 147 2.21 2.33 11.13
C LEU A 147 3.38 3.26 10.71
N PRO A 148 3.84 4.16 11.60
CA PRO A 148 4.95 5.04 11.29
C PRO A 148 6.31 4.36 11.52
N PHE A 149 7.27 4.61 10.63
CA PHE A 149 8.66 4.21 10.74
C PHE A 149 9.57 5.44 10.84
N PRO A 150 9.83 5.96 12.06
CA PRO A 150 10.75 7.06 12.27
C PRO A 150 12.20 6.62 12.04
N PHE A 151 13.08 7.57 11.73
CA PHE A 151 14.51 7.34 11.53
C PHE A 151 14.82 6.18 10.58
N ILE A 152 14.10 6.11 9.46
CA ILE A 152 14.10 4.96 8.54
C ILE A 152 15.50 4.51 8.11
N GLY A 153 16.46 5.43 8.00
CA GLY A 153 17.84 5.12 7.60
C GLY A 153 18.58 4.21 8.58
N SER A 154 18.24 4.26 9.88
CA SER A 154 18.91 3.49 10.94
C SER A 154 18.00 2.47 11.63
N LEU A 155 16.70 2.44 11.30
CA LEU A 155 15.70 1.64 11.99
C LEU A 155 15.91 0.12 11.83
N PHE A 156 16.34 -0.33 10.66
CA PHE A 156 16.50 -1.74 10.34
C PHE A 156 17.98 -2.14 10.25
N ASP A 157 18.27 -3.38 10.63
CA ASP A 157 19.55 -4.02 10.33
C ASP A 157 19.57 -4.57 8.88
N GLU A 158 20.64 -5.28 8.52
CA GLU A 158 20.83 -5.88 7.18
C GLU A 158 19.80 -7.00 6.87
N ASN A 159 19.27 -7.64 7.91
CA ASN A 159 18.26 -8.70 7.79
C ASN A 159 16.81 -8.17 7.84
N LEU A 160 16.64 -6.84 7.85
CA LEU A 160 15.36 -6.15 8.03
C LEU A 160 14.75 -6.37 9.42
N VAL A 161 15.57 -6.61 10.45
CA VAL A 161 15.08 -6.68 11.84
C VAL A 161 15.07 -5.27 12.42
N PRO A 162 13.93 -4.81 12.98
CA PRO A 162 13.90 -3.50 13.65
C PRO A 162 14.83 -3.46 14.87
N LYS A 163 15.66 -2.41 14.95
CA LYS A 163 16.62 -2.21 16.06
C LYS A 163 15.97 -1.70 17.34
N ASN A 164 14.71 -1.33 17.31
CA ASN A 164 13.96 -0.91 18.49
C ASN A 164 12.91 -1.94 18.90
N LYS A 165 12.48 -1.91 20.17
CA LYS A 165 11.51 -2.85 20.73
C LYS A 165 10.04 -2.53 20.42
N PHE A 166 9.76 -1.38 19.78
CA PHE A 166 8.39 -0.90 19.57
C PHE A 166 7.82 -1.28 18.20
N THR A 167 8.66 -1.37 17.18
CA THR A 167 8.22 -1.59 15.78
C THR A 167 7.50 -2.93 15.62
N GLU A 168 8.04 -4.01 16.16
CA GLU A 168 7.44 -5.35 16.00
C GLU A 168 6.04 -5.46 16.64
N PRO A 169 5.81 -5.09 17.92
CA PRO A 169 4.47 -5.13 18.50
C PRO A 169 3.46 -4.20 17.80
N SER A 170 3.89 -3.03 17.36
CA SER A 170 3.05 -2.08 16.64
C SER A 170 2.64 -2.63 15.27
N MET A 171 3.59 -3.26 14.57
CA MET A 171 3.34 -3.91 13.28
C MET A 171 2.37 -5.08 13.43
N GLN A 172 2.51 -5.93 14.45
CA GLN A 172 1.59 -7.05 14.70
C GLN A 172 0.16 -6.54 14.84
N ARG A 173 -0.07 -5.57 15.73
CA ARG A 173 -1.40 -4.96 15.96
C ARG A 173 -1.97 -4.33 14.68
N PHE A 174 -1.14 -3.63 13.93
CA PHE A 174 -1.52 -2.99 12.67
C PHE A 174 -1.97 -4.02 11.63
N LEU A 175 -1.23 -5.12 11.46
CA LEU A 175 -1.60 -6.18 10.54
C LEU A 175 -2.82 -6.97 11.02
N ASP A 176 -2.98 -7.20 12.33
CA ASP A 176 -4.17 -7.86 12.89
C ASP A 176 -5.45 -7.05 12.59
N GLU A 177 -5.38 -5.71 12.78
CA GLU A 177 -6.48 -4.81 12.41
C GLU A 177 -6.74 -4.85 10.90
N PHE A 178 -5.70 -4.77 10.07
CA PHE A 178 -5.84 -4.79 8.62
C PHE A 178 -6.47 -6.10 8.12
N GLU A 179 -6.03 -7.25 8.61
CA GLU A 179 -6.61 -8.56 8.29
C GLU A 179 -8.09 -8.64 8.66
N TRP A 180 -8.49 -8.09 9.82
CA TRP A 180 -9.90 -8.03 10.21
C TRP A 180 -10.75 -7.30 9.16
N TYR A 181 -10.29 -6.14 8.71
CA TYR A 181 -10.97 -5.39 7.64
C TYR A 181 -10.95 -6.13 6.30
N LEU A 182 -9.84 -6.74 5.92
CA LEU A 182 -9.73 -7.53 4.70
C LEU A 182 -10.78 -8.65 4.65
N TYR A 183 -10.90 -9.43 5.72
CA TYR A 183 -11.91 -10.50 5.81
C TYR A 183 -13.33 -9.95 5.82
N ALA A 184 -13.61 -8.89 6.55
CA ALA A 184 -14.93 -8.27 6.61
C ALA A 184 -15.37 -7.78 5.23
N PHE A 185 -14.53 -7.05 4.52
CA PHE A 185 -14.81 -6.55 3.19
C PHE A 185 -14.90 -7.67 2.15
N LYS A 186 -13.99 -8.65 2.19
CA LYS A 186 -14.05 -9.82 1.31
C LYS A 186 -15.38 -10.57 1.47
N ASN A 187 -15.78 -10.85 2.69
CA ASN A 187 -17.05 -11.50 2.99
C ASN A 187 -18.25 -10.67 2.53
N GLN A 188 -18.20 -9.34 2.65
CA GLN A 188 -19.30 -8.49 2.20
C GLN A 188 -19.37 -8.42 0.66
N ARG A 189 -18.20 -8.34 -0.03
CA ARG A 189 -18.16 -8.35 -1.50
C ARG A 189 -18.79 -9.63 -2.11
N THR A 190 -18.74 -10.78 -1.44
CA THR A 190 -19.41 -12.00 -1.92
C THR A 190 -20.93 -11.90 -1.96
N LYS A 191 -21.52 -10.92 -1.26
CA LYS A 191 -22.97 -10.64 -1.25
C LYS A 191 -23.37 -9.59 -2.29
N GLY A 192 -22.40 -9.05 -3.02
CA GLY A 192 -22.54 -7.96 -3.98
C GLY A 192 -21.96 -6.64 -3.48
N VAL A 193 -21.77 -5.72 -4.39
CA VAL A 193 -21.31 -4.34 -4.17
C VAL A 193 -22.37 -3.36 -4.65
N PRO A 194 -22.38 -2.11 -4.13
CA PRO A 194 -23.44 -1.14 -4.46
C PRO A 194 -23.44 -0.68 -5.92
N TYR A 195 -22.30 -0.66 -6.60
CA TYR A 195 -22.12 -0.26 -8.01
C TYR A 195 -20.85 -0.85 -8.61
#